data_6174218d36313e60d94bc751fc7c419c
#
_entry.id   6174218d36313e60d94bc751fc7c419c
#
_cell.length_a   1.000
_cell.length_b   1.000
_cell.length_c   1.000
_cell.angle_alpha   90.00
_cell.angle_beta   90.00
_cell.angle_gamma   90.00
#
_symmetry.space_group_name_H-M   'P 1'
#
loop_
_entity.id
_entity.type
_entity.pdbx_description
1 polymer ?
#
loop_
_entity_poly.entity_id
_entity_poly.type
_entity_poly.pdbx_seq_one_letter_code
_entity_poly.pdbx_strand_id
1 'polypeptide(L)'
;MNLFKKIFTKKKRRNDFLLGLFFVILAAGMILFNLNGRTETGITGKTVEVYVGGERRAAYPLNKNGEYEIVGLHLGKNTLVIKNEEAYISRASCPDGLCVKHGKIRRTGETLVCLPNGLVVKIVSDDGTEEFDGISE
;
A
#
# COMPACT_ATOMS: atom_id res chain seq x y z
N MET A 1 -12.87 60.60 -28.40
CA MET A 1 -12.61 59.21 -28.83
C MET A 1 -11.72 58.41 -27.88
N ASN A 2 -11.49 58.87 -26.61
CA ASN A 2 -10.58 58.21 -25.67
C ASN A 2 -11.24 57.60 -24.41
N LEU A 3 -12.53 57.86 -24.18
CA LEU A 3 -13.22 57.37 -22.99
C LEU A 3 -13.70 55.91 -23.14
N PHE A 4 -14.12 55.52 -24.34
CA PHE A 4 -14.57 54.15 -24.64
C PHE A 4 -13.44 53.14 -24.56
N LYS A 5 -12.22 53.48 -24.96
CA LYS A 5 -11.04 52.58 -24.85
C LYS A 5 -10.66 52.26 -23.41
N LYS A 6 -10.86 53.19 -22.44
CA LYS A 6 -10.49 53.04 -21.03
C LYS A 6 -11.44 52.11 -20.26
N ILE A 7 -12.72 52.06 -20.69
CA ILE A 7 -13.73 51.20 -20.06
C ILE A 7 -13.58 49.74 -20.51
N PHE A 8 -13.23 49.50 -21.77
CA PHE A 8 -13.06 48.17 -22.33
C PHE A 8 -11.81 47.43 -21.76
N THR A 9 -10.73 48.16 -21.54
CA THR A 9 -9.48 47.59 -21.02
C THR A 9 -9.57 47.21 -19.54
N LYS A 10 -10.37 47.94 -18.73
CA LYS A 10 -10.54 47.67 -17.30
C LYS A 10 -11.40 46.42 -17.05
N LYS A 11 -12.39 46.17 -17.91
CA LYS A 11 -13.27 44.98 -17.81
C LYS A 11 -12.52 43.72 -18.27
N LYS A 12 -11.68 43.81 -19.30
CA LYS A 12 -10.87 42.66 -19.78
C LYS A 12 -9.85 42.21 -18.76
N ARG A 13 -9.10 43.11 -18.10
CA ARG A 13 -8.13 42.79 -17.05
C ARG A 13 -8.76 42.12 -15.85
N ARG A 14 -9.99 42.44 -15.48
CA ARG A 14 -10.71 41.85 -14.35
C ARG A 14 -11.16 40.43 -14.65
N ASN A 15 -11.58 40.14 -15.88
CA ASN A 15 -11.94 38.81 -16.31
C ASN A 15 -10.70 37.89 -16.44
N ASP A 16 -9.59 38.45 -16.97
CA ASP A 16 -8.33 37.72 -17.08
C ASP A 16 -7.74 37.36 -15.69
N PHE A 17 -7.92 38.30 -14.74
CA PHE A 17 -7.52 38.03 -13.33
C PHE A 17 -8.38 36.95 -12.69
N LEU A 18 -9.70 36.98 -12.91
CA LEU A 18 -10.61 35.94 -12.40
C LEU A 18 -10.34 34.59 -13.04
N LEU A 19 -10.02 34.57 -14.34
CA LEU A 19 -9.63 33.36 -15.04
C LEU A 19 -8.31 32.77 -14.50
N GLY A 20 -7.32 33.62 -14.28
CA GLY A 20 -6.07 33.23 -13.65
C GLY A 20 -6.25 32.65 -12.24
N LEU A 21 -7.08 33.35 -11.42
CA LEU A 21 -7.41 32.86 -10.07
C LEU A 21 -8.11 31.50 -10.09
N PHE A 22 -9.01 31.27 -11.03
CA PHE A 22 -9.70 30.01 -11.22
C PHE A 22 -8.72 28.86 -11.53
N PHE A 23 -7.75 29.09 -12.44
CA PHE A 23 -6.73 28.08 -12.74
C PHE A 23 -5.79 27.81 -11.57
N VAL A 24 -5.46 28.82 -10.76
CA VAL A 24 -4.65 28.65 -9.54
C VAL A 24 -5.40 27.81 -8.52
N ILE A 25 -6.70 28.04 -8.33
CA ILE A 25 -7.53 27.24 -7.42
C ILE A 25 -7.65 25.79 -7.90
N LEU A 26 -7.85 25.59 -9.22
CA LEU A 26 -7.88 24.25 -9.82
C LEU A 26 -6.55 23.51 -9.64
N ALA A 27 -5.43 24.19 -9.89
CA ALA A 27 -4.09 23.61 -9.70
C ALA A 27 -3.82 23.27 -8.22
N ALA A 28 -4.18 24.17 -7.31
CA ALA A 28 -4.07 23.93 -5.88
C ALA A 28 -4.95 22.76 -5.42
N GLY A 29 -6.18 22.67 -5.91
CA GLY A 29 -7.09 21.57 -5.65
C GLY A 29 -6.54 20.22 -6.16
N MET A 30 -5.96 20.23 -7.36
CA MET A 30 -5.34 19.04 -7.94
C MET A 30 -4.09 18.60 -7.16
N ILE A 31 -3.29 19.54 -6.68
CA ILE A 31 -2.12 19.26 -5.83
C ILE A 31 -2.58 18.69 -4.48
N LEU A 32 -3.57 19.31 -3.83
CA LEU A 32 -4.12 18.83 -2.56
C LEU A 32 -4.77 17.45 -2.71
N PHE A 33 -5.46 17.20 -3.82
CA PHE A 33 -6.03 15.88 -4.14
C PHE A 33 -4.94 14.83 -4.32
N ASN A 34 -3.84 15.15 -5.02
CA ASN A 34 -2.68 14.26 -5.17
C ASN A 34 -1.93 14.04 -3.84
N LEU A 35 -1.83 15.06 -2.99
CA LEU A 35 -1.20 14.92 -1.67
C LEU A 35 -2.04 14.05 -0.71
N ASN A 36 -3.37 14.13 -0.83
CA ASN A 36 -4.29 13.33 0.00
C ASN A 36 -4.48 11.90 -0.55
N GLY A 37 -4.22 11.69 -1.84
CA GLY A 37 -4.28 10.38 -2.51
C GLY A 37 -2.97 9.58 -2.45
N ARG A 38 -1.93 10.12 -1.85
CA ARG A 38 -0.74 9.34 -1.50
C ARG A 38 -1.09 8.48 -0.29
N THR A 39 -1.74 7.34 -0.54
CA THR A 39 -1.50 6.17 0.30
C THR A 39 0.02 6.06 0.40
N GLU A 40 0.50 6.12 1.61
CA GLU A 40 1.92 6.08 1.94
C GLU A 40 2.61 4.91 1.23
N THR A 41 3.09 5.15 0.01
CA THR A 41 4.21 4.43 -0.55
C THR A 41 5.44 5.05 0.11
N GLY A 42 5.55 4.78 1.41
CA GLY A 42 6.71 5.17 2.21
C GLY A 42 7.87 4.27 1.87
N ILE A 43 8.86 4.88 1.28
CA ILE A 43 10.26 4.77 1.69
C ILE A 43 10.71 3.33 1.94
N THR A 44 11.51 2.78 0.99
CA THR A 44 12.39 1.61 1.19
C THR A 44 11.84 0.62 2.21
N GLY A 45 10.70 0.08 1.93
CA GLY A 45 9.97 -0.74 2.85
C GLY A 45 9.85 -2.15 2.30
N LYS A 46 9.90 -3.07 3.21
CA LYS A 46 9.48 -4.44 2.95
C LYS A 46 7.97 -4.50 3.00
N THR A 47 7.38 -5.19 2.06
CA THR A 47 5.93 -5.40 1.98
C THR A 47 5.62 -6.85 2.29
N VAL A 48 4.60 -7.07 3.11
CA VAL A 48 4.04 -8.38 3.43
C VAL A 48 2.94 -8.68 2.43
N GLU A 49 3.20 -9.56 1.47
CA GLU A 49 2.21 -10.02 0.51
C GLU A 49 1.48 -11.25 1.02
N VAL A 50 0.17 -11.25 0.85
CA VAL A 50 -0.72 -12.31 1.30
C VAL A 50 -1.39 -12.96 0.10
N TYR A 51 -1.20 -14.25 -0.04
CA TYR A 51 -1.77 -15.08 -1.09
C TYR A 51 -2.73 -16.11 -0.49
N VAL A 52 -3.85 -16.32 -1.13
CA VAL A 52 -4.82 -17.35 -0.79
C VAL A 52 -5.16 -18.14 -2.04
N GLY A 53 -4.93 -19.45 -2.01
CA GLY A 53 -5.17 -20.31 -3.17
C GLY A 53 -4.29 -19.96 -4.38
N GLY A 54 -3.12 -19.34 -4.16
CA GLY A 54 -2.21 -18.87 -5.21
C GLY A 54 -2.51 -17.47 -5.74
N GLU A 55 -3.62 -16.86 -5.35
CA GLU A 55 -3.98 -15.49 -5.74
C GLU A 55 -3.55 -14.48 -4.68
N ARG A 56 -2.94 -13.38 -5.10
CA ARG A 56 -2.61 -12.26 -4.21
C ARG A 56 -3.88 -11.56 -3.76
N ARG A 57 -4.15 -11.61 -2.46
CA ARG A 57 -5.36 -11.03 -1.85
C ARG A 57 -5.11 -9.69 -1.19
N ALA A 58 -3.93 -9.50 -0.60
CA ALA A 58 -3.60 -8.28 0.12
C ALA A 58 -2.08 -8.03 0.12
N ALA A 59 -1.72 -6.79 0.41
CA ALA A 59 -0.35 -6.39 0.67
C ALA A 59 -0.34 -5.35 1.79
N TYR A 60 0.55 -5.50 2.74
CA TYR A 60 0.67 -4.63 3.91
C TYR A 60 2.11 -4.19 4.09
N PRO A 61 2.38 -2.92 4.38
CA PRO A 61 3.74 -2.47 4.70
C PRO A 61 4.22 -3.09 6.01
N LEU A 62 5.44 -3.65 6.01
CA LEU A 62 6.01 -4.34 7.19
C LEU A 62 6.31 -3.38 8.34
N ASN A 63 6.52 -2.10 8.06
CA ASN A 63 6.77 -1.05 9.05
C ASN A 63 5.51 -0.55 9.77
N LYS A 64 4.31 -0.96 9.32
CA LYS A 64 3.03 -0.55 9.92
C LYS A 64 2.47 -1.67 10.79
N ASN A 65 2.41 -1.44 12.08
CA ASN A 65 1.80 -2.39 13.01
C ASN A 65 0.31 -2.60 12.71
N GLY A 66 -0.14 -3.83 12.71
CA GLY A 66 -1.53 -4.18 12.45
C GLY A 66 -1.83 -5.65 12.70
N GLU A 67 -3.10 -5.96 12.87
CA GLU A 67 -3.62 -7.32 12.99
C GLU A 67 -4.72 -7.50 11.93
N TYR A 68 -4.62 -8.56 11.13
CA TYR A 68 -5.47 -8.80 9.97
C TYR A 68 -6.03 -10.22 10.01
N GLU A 69 -7.36 -10.36 10.00
CA GLU A 69 -8.02 -11.65 9.83
C GLU A 69 -8.08 -11.98 8.34
N ILE A 70 -7.51 -13.09 7.95
CA ILE A 70 -7.46 -13.56 6.57
C ILE A 70 -8.28 -14.84 6.47
N VAL A 71 -9.30 -14.80 5.61
CA VAL A 71 -10.11 -15.97 5.29
C VAL A 71 -9.43 -16.71 4.13
N GLY A 72 -8.98 -17.92 4.40
CA GLY A 72 -8.35 -18.82 3.45
C GLY A 72 -9.34 -19.72 2.72
N LEU A 73 -8.83 -20.77 2.11
CA LEU A 73 -9.67 -21.81 1.49
C LEU A 73 -10.47 -22.55 2.55
N HIS A 74 -11.60 -23.12 2.13
CA HIS A 74 -12.50 -23.88 2.99
C HIS A 74 -12.97 -23.13 4.25
N LEU A 75 -13.11 -21.79 4.14
CA LEU A 75 -13.45 -20.90 5.27
C LEU A 75 -12.46 -20.96 6.43
N GLY A 76 -11.25 -21.44 6.19
CA GLY A 76 -10.18 -21.42 7.16
C GLY A 76 -9.78 -19.99 7.53
N LYS A 77 -9.52 -19.72 8.81
CA LYS A 77 -9.17 -18.40 9.31
C LYS A 77 -7.74 -18.37 9.82
N ASN A 78 -7.03 -17.29 9.49
CA ASN A 78 -5.69 -17.01 9.99
C ASN A 78 -5.64 -15.56 10.47
N THR A 79 -5.03 -15.31 11.61
CA THR A 79 -4.77 -13.96 12.09
C THR A 79 -3.30 -13.63 11.86
N LEU A 80 -3.04 -12.78 10.87
CA LEU A 80 -1.72 -12.21 10.58
C LEU A 80 -1.49 -11.00 11.47
N VAL A 81 -0.38 -10.96 12.18
CA VAL A 81 0.06 -9.82 12.97
C VAL A 81 1.35 -9.27 12.40
N ILE A 82 1.38 -7.96 12.18
CA ILE A 82 2.59 -7.20 11.84
C ILE A 82 2.92 -6.32 13.03
N LYS A 83 4.11 -6.49 13.61
CA LYS A 83 4.54 -5.70 14.76
C LYS A 83 6.07 -5.61 14.80
N ASN A 84 6.58 -4.39 14.99
CA ASN A 84 8.02 -4.12 15.09
C ASN A 84 8.82 -4.65 13.88
N GLU A 85 8.30 -4.43 12.66
CA GLU A 85 8.89 -4.93 11.41
C GLU A 85 9.04 -6.46 11.33
N GLU A 86 8.16 -7.17 12.02
CA GLU A 86 8.04 -8.63 11.98
C GLU A 86 6.60 -9.01 11.64
N ALA A 87 6.42 -10.07 10.87
CA ALA A 87 5.11 -10.65 10.56
C ALA A 87 5.03 -12.09 11.07
N TYR A 88 3.89 -12.46 11.62
CA TYR A 88 3.64 -13.82 12.12
C TYR A 88 2.16 -14.14 12.16
N ILE A 89 1.82 -15.42 12.18
CA ILE A 89 0.45 -15.88 12.38
C ILE A 89 0.25 -16.11 13.89
N SER A 90 -0.67 -15.33 14.49
CA SER A 90 -0.98 -15.44 15.92
C SER A 90 -2.02 -16.51 16.22
N ARG A 91 -2.96 -16.71 15.30
CA ARG A 91 -4.03 -17.72 15.38
C ARG A 91 -4.34 -18.28 14.00
N ALA A 92 -4.67 -19.56 13.95
CA ALA A 92 -5.13 -20.23 12.74
C ALA A 92 -6.15 -21.32 13.08
N SER A 93 -7.08 -21.56 12.18
CA SER A 93 -8.06 -22.66 12.30
C SER A 93 -7.53 -24.00 11.81
N CYS A 94 -6.30 -24.04 11.29
CA CYS A 94 -5.68 -25.29 10.84
C CYS A 94 -5.42 -26.23 12.03
N PRO A 95 -5.66 -27.56 11.89
CA PRO A 95 -5.57 -28.51 12.99
C PRO A 95 -4.17 -28.64 13.57
N ASP A 96 -3.14 -28.51 12.75
CA ASP A 96 -1.74 -28.75 13.16
C ASP A 96 -1.10 -27.52 13.81
N GLY A 97 -1.62 -26.32 13.54
CA GLY A 97 -1.08 -25.06 14.06
C GLY A 97 0.39 -24.78 13.68
N LEU A 98 0.90 -25.44 12.63
CA LEU A 98 2.31 -25.30 12.21
C LEU A 98 2.63 -23.89 11.78
N CYS A 99 1.71 -23.20 11.10
CA CYS A 99 1.89 -21.80 10.69
C CYS A 99 2.03 -20.85 11.89
N VAL A 100 1.38 -21.14 13.01
CA VAL A 100 1.53 -20.38 14.27
C VAL A 100 2.86 -20.69 14.92
N LYS A 101 3.28 -21.96 14.90
CA LYS A 101 4.55 -22.42 15.47
C LYS A 101 5.78 -22.03 14.65
N HIS A 102 5.60 -21.67 13.37
CA HIS A 102 6.71 -21.27 12.50
C HIS A 102 7.46 -20.06 13.05
N GLY A 103 6.77 -19.18 13.76
CA GLY A 103 7.35 -18.00 14.35
C GLY A 103 7.25 -16.76 13.45
N LYS A 104 8.19 -15.83 13.65
CA LYS A 104 8.18 -14.51 13.02
C LYS A 104 9.09 -14.48 11.80
N ILE A 105 8.65 -13.78 10.75
CA ILE A 105 9.43 -13.48 9.56
C ILE A 105 9.68 -11.97 9.48
N ARG A 106 10.83 -11.55 8.95
CA ARG A 106 11.24 -10.13 8.83
C ARG A 106 12.14 -9.82 7.63
N ARG A 107 12.69 -10.85 6.98
CA ARG A 107 13.61 -10.69 5.85
C ARG A 107 12.89 -10.87 4.54
N THR A 108 13.34 -10.16 3.51
CA THR A 108 12.87 -10.38 2.14
C THR A 108 13.09 -11.84 1.75
N GLY A 109 12.11 -12.44 1.09
CA GLY A 109 12.12 -13.85 0.72
C GLY A 109 11.57 -14.81 1.77
N GLU A 110 11.54 -14.43 3.05
CA GLU A 110 10.93 -15.28 4.09
C GLU A 110 9.43 -15.44 3.86
N THR A 111 8.94 -16.65 4.11
CA THR A 111 7.57 -17.04 3.79
C THR A 111 6.95 -17.85 4.94
N LEU A 112 5.70 -17.54 5.26
CA LEU A 112 4.84 -18.34 6.14
C LEU A 112 3.79 -19.05 5.29
N VAL A 113 3.59 -20.33 5.55
CA VAL A 113 2.63 -21.13 4.80
C VAL A 113 1.66 -21.83 5.76
N CYS A 114 0.37 -21.75 5.44
CA CYS A 114 -0.68 -22.53 6.06
C CYS A 114 -1.40 -23.36 4.98
N LEU A 115 -0.91 -24.57 4.73
CA LEU A 115 -1.42 -25.44 3.66
C LEU A 115 -2.92 -25.74 3.79
N PRO A 116 -3.45 -26.11 4.98
CA PRO A 116 -4.89 -26.40 5.08
C PRO A 116 -5.78 -25.24 4.73
N ASN A 117 -5.33 -24.01 4.98
CA ASN A 117 -6.07 -22.80 4.66
C ASN A 117 -5.67 -22.17 3.32
N GLY A 118 -4.71 -22.80 2.59
CA GLY A 118 -4.19 -22.31 1.31
C GLY A 118 -3.56 -20.90 1.41
N LEU A 119 -3.07 -20.53 2.60
CA LEU A 119 -2.48 -19.22 2.87
C LEU A 119 -0.97 -19.25 2.72
N VAL A 120 -0.45 -18.27 1.98
CA VAL A 120 0.98 -17.96 1.89
C VAL A 120 1.19 -16.48 2.20
N VAL A 121 2.10 -16.19 3.10
CA VAL A 121 2.52 -14.83 3.45
C VAL A 121 4.00 -14.71 3.15
N LYS A 122 4.37 -13.79 2.26
CA LYS A 122 5.76 -13.58 1.82
C LYS A 122 6.18 -12.14 2.09
N ILE A 123 7.41 -11.94 2.55
CA ILE A 123 8.01 -10.60 2.60
C ILE A 123 8.75 -10.33 1.28
N VAL A 124 8.39 -9.23 0.64
CA VAL A 124 9.02 -8.74 -0.59
C VAL A 124 9.64 -7.36 -0.36
N SER A 125 10.68 -7.04 -1.11
CA SER A 125 11.27 -5.70 -1.16
C SER A 125 10.59 -4.87 -2.23
N ASP A 126 10.33 -3.59 -1.95
CA ASP A 126 9.66 -2.67 -2.91
C ASP A 126 10.55 -2.33 -4.12
N ASP A 127 11.85 -2.58 -4.05
CA ASP A 127 12.82 -2.33 -5.13
C ASP A 127 12.92 -3.47 -6.16
N GLY A 128 12.07 -4.49 -6.05
CA GLY A 128 12.02 -5.58 -7.03
C GLY A 128 13.27 -6.46 -7.08
N THR A 129 14.23 -6.27 -6.17
CA THR A 129 15.34 -7.18 -5.99
C THR A 129 14.87 -8.38 -5.17
N GLU A 130 14.42 -9.42 -5.86
CA GLU A 130 14.41 -10.74 -5.27
C GLU A 130 15.87 -11.11 -5.04
N GLU A 131 16.34 -11.01 -3.81
CA GLU A 131 17.62 -11.56 -3.40
C GLU A 131 17.50 -13.10 -3.47
N PHE A 132 17.70 -13.59 -4.66
CA PHE A 132 17.84 -15.01 -4.93
C PHE A 132 19.22 -15.38 -4.39
N ASP A 133 19.31 -15.79 -3.15
CA ASP A 133 20.45 -16.54 -2.64
C ASP A 133 20.50 -17.84 -3.45
N GLY A 134 21.21 -17.78 -4.58
CA GLY A 134 21.54 -18.93 -5.37
C GLY A 134 22.37 -19.87 -4.51
N ILE A 135 21.79 -20.99 -4.17
CA ILE A 135 22.52 -22.16 -3.69
C ILE A 135 23.40 -22.59 -4.85
N SER A 136 24.66 -22.19 -4.83
CA SER A 136 25.69 -22.80 -5.67
C SER A 136 26.08 -24.13 -5.00
N GLU A 137 25.81 -25.23 -5.71
CA GLU A 137 26.47 -26.52 -5.44
C GLU A 137 27.98 -26.39 -5.52
#